data_8779506f58adfbc1d2f0b8e557f69545
#
_entry.id   8779506f58adfbc1d2f0b8e557f69545
#
_cell.length_a   1.000
_cell.length_b   1.000
_cell.length_c   1.000
_cell.angle_alpha   90.00
_cell.angle_beta   90.00
_cell.angle_gamma   90.00
#
_symmetry.space_group_name_H-M   'P 1'
#
loop_
_entity.id
_entity.type
_entity.pdbx_description
1 polymer ?
#
loop_
_entity_poly.entity_id
_entity_poly.type
_entity_poly.pdbx_seq_one_letter_code
_entity_poly.pdbx_strand_id
1 'polypeptide(L)'
;PRQLSLELYGRIPTVEEYERLHGLEDVSEAIIDEMIGSSEFYDQLRRYHRSLLWSNLGDNDLVGQTVERSRDENFDVWLNRQKRDEYRGRDVDCLDMEHTNFDADGRPLAMIENYQEGDCAGGEGCTMDGWVQVQPYWAPGTTIRVCAFDAQPHTDGTPRDNGDPRTCDQSGNDDPLCGCGPNLRYCTARGANYDAVHEALLEEPARIFEEVIAAGEPYMNAFATRATAMNGALAHFYRYLSDDNDAELKNAPELAYDADWQLVERESYHSGILTTLGFLRRFASHRARVNRLYTAFLCDPFEAPSGGLPPATDDCSLNPDLSARCGCASCHETIEPATTHWGRWEEGDDFVYLESIDTFNNNCANCEKGQCSNYCKTFYITRELETTPGSVDTELGKLKTLGWRTEEEVAALEAGPSALVSRPEYQQQLASCAVRNFSERVFGRELTAEERTSWLVDKTASFEANGHDFLAMVKDVVTDDRYRRIE
;
A
#
# COMPACT_ATOMS: atom_id res chain seq x y z
N PRO A 1 34.30 0.71 17.29
CA PRO A 1 33.14 0.45 18.15
C PRO A 1 31.96 1.35 17.85
N ARG A 2 32.18 2.69 17.80
CA ARG A 2 31.09 3.66 17.60
C ARG A 2 30.35 3.48 16.28
N GLN A 3 31.09 3.31 15.17
CA GLN A 3 30.49 3.12 13.84
C GLN A 3 29.65 1.85 13.81
N LEU A 4 30.20 0.72 14.27
CA LEU A 4 29.50 -0.57 14.30
C LEU A 4 28.20 -0.49 15.12
N SER A 5 28.24 0.19 16.28
CA SER A 5 27.05 0.38 17.12
C SER A 5 26.00 1.29 16.43
N LEU A 6 26.42 2.33 15.73
CA LEU A 6 25.51 3.18 14.97
C LEU A 6 24.82 2.42 13.82
N GLU A 7 25.55 1.55 13.13
CA GLU A 7 25.01 0.81 11.98
C GLU A 7 24.12 -0.38 12.44
N LEU A 8 24.53 -1.11 13.48
CA LEU A 8 23.79 -2.30 13.89
C LEU A 8 22.73 -2.02 14.98
N TYR A 9 22.99 -1.11 15.94
CA TYR A 9 22.03 -0.77 16.98
C TYR A 9 21.28 0.56 16.71
N GLY A 10 21.78 1.41 15.79
CA GLY A 10 21.20 2.72 15.51
C GLY A 10 21.40 3.75 16.61
N ARG A 11 22.30 3.47 17.54
CA ARG A 11 22.64 4.34 18.66
C ARG A 11 24.13 4.33 18.94
N ILE A 12 24.60 5.30 19.67
CA ILE A 12 25.97 5.26 20.22
C ILE A 12 26.08 4.13 21.25
N PRO A 13 27.26 3.48 21.38
CA PRO A 13 27.46 2.43 22.37
C PRO A 13 27.30 2.99 23.79
N THR A 14 26.80 2.15 24.70
CA THR A 14 26.87 2.43 26.14
C THR A 14 28.31 2.45 26.61
N VAL A 15 28.57 2.94 27.83
CA VAL A 15 29.93 2.95 28.37
C VAL A 15 30.49 1.54 28.49
N GLU A 16 29.67 0.57 28.93
CA GLU A 16 30.05 -0.83 29.09
C GLU A 16 30.35 -1.49 27.73
N GLU A 17 29.50 -1.26 26.71
CA GLU A 17 29.75 -1.71 25.34
C GLU A 17 31.01 -1.08 24.76
N TYR A 18 31.24 0.21 25.00
CA TYR A 18 32.44 0.89 24.56
C TYR A 18 33.69 0.31 25.23
N GLU A 19 33.67 0.10 26.55
CA GLU A 19 34.78 -0.50 27.30
C GLU A 19 35.09 -1.91 26.84
N ARG A 20 34.03 -2.71 26.53
CA ARG A 20 34.16 -4.08 26.00
C ARG A 20 34.81 -4.12 24.62
N LEU A 21 34.54 -3.13 23.79
CA LEU A 21 35.02 -3.06 22.40
C LEU A 21 36.32 -2.24 22.27
N HIS A 22 36.62 -1.36 23.25
CA HIS A 22 37.78 -0.48 23.21
C HIS A 22 39.09 -1.28 23.37
N GLY A 23 40.00 -1.06 22.42
CA GLY A 23 41.30 -1.74 22.44
C GLY A 23 41.33 -3.13 21.81
N LEU A 24 40.21 -3.62 21.29
CA LEU A 24 40.20 -4.79 20.41
C LEU A 24 40.77 -4.37 19.05
N GLU A 25 41.70 -5.15 18.52
CA GLU A 25 42.15 -5.01 17.12
C GLU A 25 41.02 -5.34 16.17
N ASP A 26 40.24 -6.41 16.51
CA ASP A 26 39.11 -6.90 15.77
C ASP A 26 37.92 -7.19 16.69
N VAL A 27 36.71 -6.88 16.20
CA VAL A 27 35.47 -7.31 16.83
C VAL A 27 35.24 -8.77 16.48
N SER A 28 35.15 -9.64 17.50
CA SER A 28 34.93 -11.07 17.30
C SER A 28 33.56 -11.34 16.65
N GLU A 29 33.46 -12.42 15.87
CA GLU A 29 32.19 -12.86 15.28
C GLU A 29 31.09 -13.05 16.33
N ALA A 30 31.42 -13.55 17.52
CA ALA A 30 30.46 -13.73 18.60
C ALA A 30 29.82 -12.41 19.07
N ILE A 31 30.57 -11.30 19.06
CA ILE A 31 30.02 -9.97 19.38
C ILE A 31 29.12 -9.51 18.25
N ILE A 32 29.50 -9.73 16.99
CA ILE A 32 28.66 -9.38 15.85
C ILE A 32 27.36 -10.21 15.87
N ASP A 33 27.43 -11.50 16.16
CA ASP A 33 26.27 -12.38 16.31
C ASP A 33 25.33 -11.89 17.42
N GLU A 34 25.85 -11.44 18.55
CA GLU A 34 25.07 -10.82 19.62
C GLU A 34 24.38 -9.54 19.13
N MET A 35 25.09 -8.68 18.38
CA MET A 35 24.54 -7.44 17.86
C MET A 35 23.42 -7.68 16.84
N ILE A 36 23.64 -8.55 15.86
CA ILE A 36 22.64 -8.84 14.83
C ILE A 36 21.46 -9.68 15.32
N GLY A 37 21.59 -10.35 16.49
CA GLY A 37 20.49 -11.03 17.17
C GLY A 37 19.66 -10.15 18.09
N SER A 38 19.98 -8.84 18.22
CA SER A 38 19.31 -7.93 19.13
C SER A 38 18.02 -7.33 18.53
N SER A 39 17.10 -6.88 19.39
CA SER A 39 15.91 -6.14 18.96
C SER A 39 16.26 -4.80 18.30
N GLU A 40 17.32 -4.14 18.76
CA GLU A 40 17.81 -2.89 18.19
C GLU A 40 18.28 -3.06 16.75
N PHE A 41 18.91 -4.20 16.43
CA PHE A 41 19.29 -4.51 15.05
C PHE A 41 18.06 -4.69 14.16
N TYR A 42 17.02 -5.38 14.62
CA TYR A 42 15.79 -5.53 13.85
C TYR A 42 15.06 -4.20 13.67
N ASP A 43 15.12 -3.28 14.64
CA ASP A 43 14.65 -1.90 14.46
C ASP A 43 15.41 -1.15 13.35
N GLN A 44 16.75 -1.32 13.29
CA GLN A 44 17.56 -0.75 12.21
C GLN A 44 17.26 -1.41 10.86
N LEU A 45 17.06 -2.71 10.86
CA LEU A 45 16.71 -3.49 9.67
C LEU A 45 15.38 -3.00 9.05
N ARG A 46 14.35 -2.74 9.87
CA ARG A 46 13.10 -2.13 9.40
C ARG A 46 13.31 -0.73 8.84
N ARG A 47 14.07 0.13 9.53
CA ARG A 47 14.40 1.47 9.03
C ARG A 47 15.16 1.43 7.71
N TYR A 48 16.08 0.50 7.56
CA TYR A 48 16.80 0.27 6.31
C TYR A 48 15.85 -0.07 5.17
N HIS A 49 14.98 -1.07 5.34
CA HIS A 49 14.04 -1.46 4.29
C HIS A 49 12.98 -0.38 4.01
N ARG A 50 12.50 0.33 5.04
CA ARG A 50 11.65 1.52 4.84
C ARG A 50 12.33 2.58 3.97
N SER A 51 13.63 2.79 4.14
CA SER A 51 14.37 3.75 3.30
C SER A 51 14.46 3.31 1.84
N LEU A 52 14.64 2.01 1.58
CA LEU A 52 14.61 1.45 0.23
C LEU A 52 13.23 1.56 -0.42
N LEU A 53 12.16 1.41 0.36
CA LEU A 53 10.78 1.47 -0.11
C LEU A 53 10.26 2.89 -0.32
N TRP A 54 10.95 3.91 0.17
CA TRP A 54 10.45 5.30 0.17
C TRP A 54 9.06 5.41 0.81
N SER A 55 8.88 4.74 1.91
CA SER A 55 7.59 4.51 2.52
C SER A 55 6.99 5.73 3.24
N ASN A 56 7.33 6.96 2.87
CA ASN A 56 6.57 8.13 3.28
C ASN A 56 5.37 8.30 2.33
N LEU A 57 4.26 7.67 2.71
CA LEU A 57 2.97 8.03 2.19
C LEU A 57 2.73 9.50 2.59
N GLY A 58 2.43 10.37 1.64
CA GLY A 58 2.00 11.73 1.96
C GLY A 58 0.64 11.75 2.63
N ASP A 59 0.06 12.95 2.78
CA ASP A 59 -1.31 13.16 3.30
C ASP A 59 -2.39 12.61 2.34
N ASN A 60 -2.23 11.36 1.88
CA ASN A 60 -3.25 10.69 1.08
C ASN A 60 -4.38 10.28 2.01
N ASP A 61 -5.60 10.59 1.64
CA ASP A 61 -6.79 10.09 2.32
C ASP A 61 -6.80 8.57 2.25
N LEU A 62 -6.47 7.91 3.36
CA LEU A 62 -6.43 6.45 3.45
C LEU A 62 -7.81 5.81 3.41
N VAL A 63 -8.82 6.59 3.75
CA VAL A 63 -10.22 6.16 3.82
C VAL A 63 -11.09 7.24 3.18
N GLY A 64 -12.20 6.80 2.57
CA GLY A 64 -13.20 7.71 2.06
C GLY A 64 -13.70 8.64 3.17
N GLN A 65 -13.88 9.92 2.85
CA GLN A 65 -14.31 10.94 3.83
C GLN A 65 -15.68 10.62 4.44
N THR A 66 -16.45 9.77 3.79
CA THR A 66 -17.79 9.34 4.23
C THR A 66 -17.76 8.46 5.48
N VAL A 67 -16.71 7.68 5.69
CA VAL A 67 -16.55 6.80 6.85
C VAL A 67 -15.75 7.45 7.98
N GLU A 68 -15.15 8.62 7.74
CA GLU A 68 -14.35 9.34 8.72
C GLU A 68 -15.23 10.12 9.69
N ARG A 69 -14.97 9.95 10.98
CA ARG A 69 -15.60 10.70 12.08
C ARG A 69 -14.59 11.61 12.73
N SER A 70 -14.97 12.87 12.94
CA SER A 70 -14.18 13.83 13.68
C SER A 70 -14.96 14.32 14.90
N ARG A 71 -14.23 14.65 15.96
CA ARG A 71 -14.82 15.23 17.17
C ARG A 71 -15.21 16.69 16.90
N ASP A 72 -16.45 17.02 17.16
CA ASP A 72 -16.88 18.41 17.23
C ASP A 72 -16.49 18.98 18.59
N GLU A 73 -15.70 20.05 18.60
CA GLU A 73 -15.17 20.64 19.83
C GLU A 73 -16.25 21.35 20.70
N ASN A 74 -17.37 21.76 20.08
CA ASN A 74 -18.42 22.48 20.78
C ASN A 74 -19.37 21.54 21.54
N PHE A 75 -19.63 20.36 20.97
CA PHE A 75 -20.63 19.42 21.50
C PHE A 75 -20.03 18.13 22.08
N ASP A 76 -18.74 17.89 21.90
CA ASP A 76 -18.09 16.65 22.31
C ASP A 76 -18.74 15.40 21.69
N VAL A 77 -19.21 15.51 20.45
CA VAL A 77 -19.83 14.45 19.66
C VAL A 77 -18.97 14.16 18.43
N TRP A 78 -18.80 12.90 18.11
CA TRP A 78 -18.10 12.48 16.89
C TRP A 78 -19.07 12.42 15.73
N LEU A 79 -18.77 13.15 14.66
CA LEU A 79 -19.63 13.39 13.50
C LEU A 79 -18.88 13.14 12.21
N ASN A 80 -19.63 12.91 11.13
CA ASN A 80 -19.08 13.00 9.79
C ASN A 80 -18.65 14.45 9.50
N ARG A 81 -17.38 14.63 9.19
CA ARG A 81 -16.78 15.96 9.00
C ARG A 81 -17.33 16.74 7.83
N GLN A 82 -17.73 16.06 6.74
CA GLN A 82 -18.11 16.74 5.50
C GLN A 82 -19.59 17.11 5.45
N LYS A 83 -20.43 16.36 6.16
CA LYS A 83 -21.87 16.51 6.10
C LYS A 83 -22.43 16.54 7.52
N ARG A 84 -22.15 17.65 8.22
CA ARG A 84 -22.69 17.84 9.56
C ARG A 84 -24.23 17.81 9.58
N ASP A 85 -24.81 18.30 8.48
CA ASP A 85 -26.23 18.55 8.35
C ASP A 85 -26.93 17.55 7.40
N GLU A 86 -26.18 16.68 6.71
CA GLU A 86 -26.72 15.65 5.83
C GLU A 86 -26.26 14.26 6.28
N TYR A 87 -27.14 13.55 6.93
CA TYR A 87 -26.93 12.13 7.23
C TYR A 87 -27.82 11.29 6.30
N ARG A 88 -27.18 10.51 5.41
CA ARG A 88 -27.82 9.45 4.65
C ARG A 88 -28.98 9.93 3.76
N GLY A 89 -28.73 10.96 2.99
CA GLY A 89 -29.71 11.52 2.07
C GLY A 89 -30.88 12.22 2.74
N ARG A 90 -30.73 12.55 4.02
CA ARG A 90 -31.68 13.37 4.78
C ARG A 90 -30.93 14.48 5.50
N ASP A 91 -31.54 15.66 5.55
CA ASP A 91 -31.08 16.71 6.43
C ASP A 91 -31.36 16.30 7.89
N VAL A 92 -30.34 15.77 8.56
CA VAL A 92 -30.41 15.38 9.97
C VAL A 92 -29.34 16.13 10.74
N ASP A 93 -29.74 16.96 11.68
CA ASP A 93 -28.81 17.64 12.57
C ASP A 93 -28.62 16.80 13.86
N CYS A 94 -27.39 16.71 14.35
CA CYS A 94 -27.07 15.98 15.57
C CYS A 94 -27.01 16.94 16.75
N LEU A 95 -27.99 16.84 17.61
CA LEU A 95 -28.14 17.70 18.79
C LEU A 95 -27.20 17.32 19.92
N ASP A 96 -26.77 18.29 20.72
CA ASP A 96 -26.06 18.05 21.97
C ASP A 96 -27.01 17.58 23.09
N MET A 97 -27.72 16.51 22.81
CA MET A 97 -28.59 15.85 23.78
C MET A 97 -28.62 14.34 23.56
N GLU A 98 -28.93 13.60 24.61
CA GLU A 98 -29.03 12.14 24.53
C GLU A 98 -30.21 11.74 23.65
N HIS A 99 -30.00 10.82 22.74
CA HIS A 99 -31.03 10.26 21.88
C HIS A 99 -31.92 9.32 22.65
N THR A 100 -33.22 9.53 22.62
CA THR A 100 -34.21 8.76 23.41
C THR A 100 -35.31 8.11 22.58
N ASN A 101 -35.36 8.34 21.28
CA ASN A 101 -36.42 7.86 20.40
C ASN A 101 -35.93 6.72 19.52
N PHE A 102 -36.34 5.50 19.84
CA PHE A 102 -35.95 4.28 19.11
C PHE A 102 -37.20 3.48 18.71
N ASP A 103 -37.14 2.76 17.59
CA ASP A 103 -38.14 1.78 17.22
C ASP A 103 -38.03 0.49 18.05
N ALA A 104 -38.89 -0.48 17.74
CA ALA A 104 -38.91 -1.76 18.43
C ALA A 104 -37.64 -2.62 18.21
N ASP A 105 -36.91 -2.34 17.13
CA ASP A 105 -35.68 -3.04 16.77
C ASP A 105 -34.42 -2.29 17.29
N GLY A 106 -34.61 -1.16 18.02
CA GLY A 106 -33.54 -0.35 18.58
C GLY A 106 -32.91 0.60 17.54
N ARG A 107 -33.53 0.83 16.41
CA ARG A 107 -33.06 1.81 15.42
C ARG A 107 -33.48 3.21 15.83
N PRO A 108 -32.63 4.23 15.68
CA PRO A 108 -32.99 5.58 16.02
C PRO A 108 -34.07 6.12 15.08
N LEU A 109 -35.12 6.67 15.68
CA LEU A 109 -36.13 7.45 15.01
C LEU A 109 -35.84 8.94 15.29
N ALA A 110 -36.15 9.81 14.35
CA ALA A 110 -35.95 11.24 14.55
C ALA A 110 -36.55 11.73 15.89
N MET A 111 -35.81 12.50 16.65
CA MET A 111 -36.31 13.09 17.89
C MET A 111 -37.24 14.25 17.63
N ILE A 112 -36.99 15.01 16.57
CA ILE A 112 -37.82 16.11 16.12
C ILE A 112 -37.99 15.97 14.60
N GLU A 113 -39.23 15.83 14.14
CA GLU A 113 -39.54 15.81 12.74
C GLU A 113 -39.97 17.22 12.28
N ASN A 114 -39.57 17.61 11.06
CA ASN A 114 -39.95 18.86 10.41
C ASN A 114 -39.59 20.12 11.23
N TYR A 115 -38.40 20.18 11.77
CA TYR A 115 -37.92 21.38 12.43
C TYR A 115 -37.79 22.53 11.44
N GLN A 116 -38.45 23.65 11.77
CA GLN A 116 -38.50 24.88 10.94
C GLN A 116 -37.74 26.03 11.61
N GLU A 117 -36.47 25.88 11.89
CA GLU A 117 -35.61 27.03 12.17
C GLU A 117 -34.59 27.21 11.04
N GLY A 118 -34.31 28.44 10.68
CA GLY A 118 -33.67 28.89 9.46
C GLY A 118 -32.22 28.45 9.20
N ASP A 119 -31.75 27.37 9.81
CA ASP A 119 -30.40 26.88 9.68
C ASP A 119 -30.27 25.45 9.04
N CYS A 120 -31.39 24.89 8.60
CA CYS A 120 -31.31 23.63 7.83
C CYS A 120 -30.99 23.95 6.37
N ALA A 121 -29.93 23.43 5.85
CA ALA A 121 -29.36 23.74 4.54
C ALA A 121 -30.28 23.46 3.34
N GLY A 122 -31.45 22.85 3.50
CA GLY A 122 -32.36 22.46 2.44
C GLY A 122 -33.72 23.19 2.36
N GLY A 123 -34.11 23.95 3.34
CA GLY A 123 -35.36 24.77 3.29
C GLY A 123 -36.69 24.02 3.42
N GLU A 124 -36.69 22.69 3.54
CA GLU A 124 -37.84 21.85 3.86
C GLU A 124 -37.45 21.00 5.07
N GLY A 125 -38.16 21.18 6.17
CA GLY A 125 -38.00 20.61 7.50
C GLY A 125 -36.98 19.52 7.71
N CYS A 126 -35.89 19.81 8.42
CA CYS A 126 -34.90 18.84 8.79
C CYS A 126 -35.35 17.97 9.97
N THR A 127 -34.79 16.78 10.03
CA THR A 127 -34.94 15.87 11.17
C THR A 127 -33.78 16.07 12.15
N MET A 128 -34.06 16.05 13.44
CA MET A 128 -33.05 16.18 14.47
C MET A 128 -32.86 14.89 15.23
N ASP A 129 -31.61 14.53 15.41
CA ASP A 129 -31.18 13.36 16.16
C ASP A 129 -30.38 13.75 17.40
N GLY A 130 -30.17 12.83 18.31
CA GLY A 130 -29.33 13.02 19.48
C GLY A 130 -28.10 12.13 19.41
N TRP A 131 -27.23 12.25 20.42
CA TRP A 131 -26.07 11.37 20.54
C TRP A 131 -26.38 10.14 21.40
N VAL A 132 -25.64 9.07 21.13
CA VAL A 132 -25.54 7.88 21.97
C VAL A 132 -24.10 7.64 22.41
N GLN A 133 -23.91 6.88 23.47
CA GLN A 133 -22.59 6.51 23.96
C GLN A 133 -22.17 5.18 23.35
N VAL A 134 -20.96 5.13 22.79
CA VAL A 134 -20.39 3.94 22.15
C VAL A 134 -18.94 3.75 22.60
N GLN A 135 -18.51 2.52 22.77
CA GLN A 135 -17.09 2.19 22.91
C GLN A 135 -16.55 1.88 21.51
N PRO A 136 -15.76 2.79 20.88
CA PRO A 136 -15.25 2.54 19.55
C PRO A 136 -14.15 1.47 19.55
N TYR A 137 -14.06 0.71 18.48
CA TYR A 137 -13.04 -0.34 18.37
C TYR A 137 -11.60 0.19 18.49
N TRP A 138 -11.34 1.43 18.04
CA TRP A 138 -10.01 2.05 18.07
C TRP A 138 -9.59 2.61 19.44
N ALA A 139 -10.48 2.60 20.44
CA ALA A 139 -10.18 3.04 21.80
C ALA A 139 -10.90 2.14 22.82
N PRO A 140 -10.47 0.87 22.97
CA PRO A 140 -11.05 -0.07 23.92
C PRO A 140 -11.09 0.50 25.33
N GLY A 141 -12.23 0.35 26.01
CA GLY A 141 -12.43 0.89 27.36
C GLY A 141 -12.73 2.39 27.46
N THR A 142 -12.74 3.11 26.34
CA THR A 142 -13.13 4.52 26.25
C THR A 142 -14.54 4.63 25.70
N THR A 143 -15.37 5.49 26.29
CA THR A 143 -16.71 5.79 25.77
C THR A 143 -16.71 7.16 25.11
N ILE A 144 -17.23 7.22 23.90
CA ILE A 144 -17.41 8.48 23.15
C ILE A 144 -18.88 8.70 22.82
N ARG A 145 -19.25 9.93 22.51
CA ARG A 145 -20.57 10.30 22.00
C ARG A 145 -20.51 10.33 20.47
N VAL A 146 -21.49 9.69 19.83
CA VAL A 146 -21.65 9.72 18.37
C VAL A 146 -23.11 10.00 18.06
N CYS A 147 -23.41 10.51 16.87
CA CYS A 147 -24.78 10.65 16.43
C CYS A 147 -25.48 9.29 16.43
N ALA A 148 -26.72 9.21 16.88
CA ALA A 148 -27.43 7.93 17.01
C ALA A 148 -27.52 7.18 15.68
N PHE A 149 -27.65 7.88 14.57
CA PHE A 149 -27.60 7.29 13.23
C PHE A 149 -26.27 6.59 12.92
N ASP A 150 -25.16 7.14 13.37
CA ASP A 150 -23.85 6.53 13.17
C ASP A 150 -23.67 5.23 13.97
N ALA A 151 -24.32 5.13 15.11
CA ALA A 151 -24.27 3.93 15.96
C ALA A 151 -25.17 2.79 15.49
N GLN A 152 -25.93 2.97 14.41
CA GLN A 152 -26.79 1.91 13.88
C GLN A 152 -26.00 0.69 13.41
N PRO A 153 -26.63 -0.51 13.39
CA PRO A 153 -26.08 -1.66 12.73
C PRO A 153 -25.71 -1.34 11.27
N HIS A 154 -24.62 -1.90 10.80
CA HIS A 154 -24.24 -1.87 9.40
C HIS A 154 -24.83 -3.11 8.72
N THR A 155 -26.10 -3.00 8.36
CA THR A 155 -26.88 -4.07 7.70
C THR A 155 -27.01 -3.78 6.22
N ASP A 156 -27.76 -4.63 5.52
CA ASP A 156 -28.13 -4.34 4.15
C ASP A 156 -28.84 -2.97 4.06
N GLY A 157 -28.42 -2.18 3.08
CA GLY A 157 -29.01 -0.87 2.83
C GLY A 157 -30.43 -0.97 2.25
N THR A 158 -31.03 0.19 2.00
CA THR A 158 -32.37 0.26 1.39
C THR A 158 -32.34 -0.40 0.01
N PRO A 159 -33.22 -1.40 -0.27
CA PRO A 159 -33.28 -2.02 -1.59
C PRO A 159 -33.49 -0.99 -2.70
N ARG A 160 -32.89 -1.24 -3.86
CA ARG A 160 -33.10 -0.40 -5.05
C ARG A 160 -34.56 -0.47 -5.52
N ASP A 161 -35.00 0.48 -6.33
CA ASP A 161 -36.36 0.53 -6.88
C ASP A 161 -36.79 -0.74 -7.65
N ASN A 162 -35.81 -1.50 -8.17
CA ASN A 162 -36.02 -2.78 -8.84
C ASN A 162 -36.08 -3.97 -7.85
N GLY A 163 -35.90 -3.75 -6.55
CA GLY A 163 -35.91 -4.77 -5.50
C GLY A 163 -34.58 -5.49 -5.28
N ASP A 164 -33.51 -5.10 -5.98
CA ASP A 164 -32.18 -5.67 -5.76
C ASP A 164 -31.64 -5.28 -4.37
N PRO A 165 -30.97 -6.19 -3.66
CA PRO A 165 -30.32 -5.87 -2.41
C PRO A 165 -29.26 -4.78 -2.62
N ARG A 166 -29.10 -3.89 -1.65
CA ARG A 166 -28.09 -2.86 -1.62
C ARG A 166 -27.28 -3.03 -0.34
N THR A 167 -25.98 -3.09 -0.46
CA THR A 167 -25.10 -3.18 0.70
C THR A 167 -24.74 -1.78 1.21
N CYS A 168 -24.44 -1.66 2.50
CA CYS A 168 -24.13 -0.36 3.13
C CYS A 168 -22.86 0.28 2.61
N ASP A 169 -21.91 -0.49 2.15
CA ASP A 169 -20.70 -0.05 1.47
C ASP A 169 -20.96 0.60 0.10
N GLN A 170 -21.94 0.09 -0.64
CA GLN A 170 -22.34 0.66 -1.93
C GLN A 170 -23.19 1.92 -1.83
N SER A 171 -23.90 2.11 -0.73
CA SER A 171 -24.80 3.24 -0.51
C SER A 171 -24.17 4.37 0.30
N GLY A 172 -23.04 4.11 0.93
CA GLY A 172 -22.34 5.11 1.72
C GLY A 172 -23.21 5.78 2.78
N ASN A 173 -22.99 7.06 2.98
CA ASN A 173 -23.76 7.87 3.95
C ASN A 173 -25.17 8.23 3.49
N ASP A 174 -25.54 7.94 2.25
CA ASP A 174 -26.81 8.35 1.67
C ASP A 174 -27.96 7.37 1.98
N ASP A 175 -27.68 6.29 2.74
CA ASP A 175 -28.70 5.31 3.09
C ASP A 175 -29.05 5.33 4.58
N PRO A 176 -30.34 5.56 4.92
CA PRO A 176 -30.78 5.66 6.31
C PRO A 176 -30.66 4.36 7.12
N LEU A 177 -30.42 3.22 6.48
CA LEU A 177 -30.22 1.94 7.16
C LEU A 177 -28.72 1.64 7.45
N CYS A 178 -27.79 2.45 6.93
CA CYS A 178 -26.36 2.21 7.05
C CYS A 178 -25.72 3.03 8.17
N GLY A 179 -25.34 2.36 9.29
CA GLY A 179 -24.55 2.92 10.38
C GLY A 179 -23.10 2.50 10.34
N CYS A 180 -22.34 2.96 11.33
CA CYS A 180 -20.96 2.49 11.54
C CYS A 180 -20.88 1.07 12.13
N GLY A 181 -22.00 0.46 12.45
CA GLY A 181 -22.06 -0.87 13.05
C GLY A 181 -21.65 -0.92 14.53
N PRO A 182 -21.64 -2.11 15.12
CA PRO A 182 -21.26 -2.29 16.52
C PRO A 182 -19.85 -1.75 16.77
N ASN A 183 -19.68 -0.98 17.85
CA ASN A 183 -18.41 -0.34 18.22
C ASN A 183 -17.80 0.55 17.12
N LEU A 184 -18.62 1.09 16.24
CA LEU A 184 -18.24 1.89 15.07
C LEU A 184 -17.31 1.16 14.10
N ARG A 185 -17.53 -0.12 13.94
CA ARG A 185 -16.66 -1.07 13.22
C ARG A 185 -16.36 -0.69 11.77
N TYR A 186 -17.30 -0.03 11.09
CA TYR A 186 -17.21 0.37 9.69
C TYR A 186 -16.90 1.87 9.50
N CYS A 187 -16.52 2.54 10.58
CA CYS A 187 -16.08 3.93 10.55
C CYS A 187 -14.70 4.07 11.17
N THR A 188 -14.08 5.22 10.96
CA THR A 188 -12.75 5.52 11.50
C THR A 188 -12.73 6.88 12.19
N ALA A 189 -11.83 7.04 13.14
CA ALA A 189 -11.57 8.34 13.78
C ALA A 189 -10.49 9.09 13.01
N ARG A 190 -10.77 10.35 12.69
CA ARG A 190 -9.72 11.23 12.17
C ARG A 190 -8.64 11.45 13.24
N GLY A 191 -7.39 11.41 12.81
CA GLY A 191 -6.23 11.57 13.68
C GLY A 191 -5.74 10.23 14.22
N ALA A 192 -6.05 9.86 15.45
CA ALA A 192 -5.42 8.74 16.16
C ALA A 192 -5.51 7.38 15.42
N ASN A 193 -6.66 7.06 14.83
CA ASN A 193 -6.79 5.82 14.06
C ASN A 193 -6.10 5.92 12.69
N TYR A 194 -6.22 7.07 12.05
CA TYR A 194 -5.54 7.35 10.78
C TYR A 194 -4.03 7.21 10.93
N ASP A 195 -3.44 7.81 11.97
CA ASP A 195 -2.00 7.73 12.21
C ASP A 195 -1.55 6.28 12.47
N ALA A 196 -2.32 5.51 13.24
CA ALA A 196 -1.99 4.10 13.53
C ALA A 196 -2.05 3.21 12.27
N VAL A 197 -3.07 3.39 11.42
CA VAL A 197 -3.19 2.67 10.14
C VAL A 197 -2.09 3.11 9.17
N HIS A 198 -1.84 4.42 9.07
CA HIS A 198 -0.79 4.97 8.23
C HIS A 198 0.58 4.41 8.58
N GLU A 199 0.97 4.44 9.86
CA GLU A 199 2.23 3.84 10.32
C GLU A 199 2.27 2.34 10.05
N ALA A 200 1.16 1.61 10.25
CA ALA A 200 1.11 0.19 9.98
C ALA A 200 1.31 -0.15 8.49
N LEU A 201 0.70 0.62 7.59
CA LEU A 201 0.93 0.47 6.14
C LEU A 201 2.39 0.71 5.72
N LEU A 202 3.08 1.63 6.40
CA LEU A 202 4.51 1.89 6.17
C LEU A 202 5.41 0.79 6.72
N GLU A 203 5.01 0.19 7.84
CA GLU A 203 5.77 -0.87 8.52
C GLU A 203 5.58 -2.24 7.86
N GLU A 204 4.40 -2.55 7.33
CA GLU A 204 4.06 -3.87 6.78
C GLU A 204 5.14 -4.46 5.87
N PRO A 205 5.57 -3.80 4.78
CA PRO A 205 6.57 -4.37 3.88
C PRO A 205 7.96 -4.51 4.54
N ALA A 206 8.32 -3.61 5.45
CA ALA A 206 9.59 -3.71 6.18
C ALA A 206 9.58 -4.88 7.17
N ARG A 207 8.42 -5.20 7.75
CA ARG A 207 8.26 -6.34 8.63
C ARG A 207 8.25 -7.68 7.89
N ILE A 208 7.79 -7.72 6.65
CA ILE A 208 7.95 -8.92 5.80
C ILE A 208 9.43 -9.25 5.63
N PHE A 209 10.29 -8.24 5.39
CA PHE A 209 11.74 -8.46 5.36
C PHE A 209 12.27 -8.94 6.71
N GLU A 210 11.85 -8.31 7.80
CA GLU A 210 12.26 -8.70 9.16
C GLU A 210 11.93 -10.17 9.43
N GLU A 211 10.70 -10.60 9.17
CA GLU A 211 10.23 -11.96 9.43
C GLU A 211 10.97 -13.01 8.58
N VAL A 212 11.16 -12.74 7.28
CA VAL A 212 11.91 -13.61 6.39
C VAL A 212 13.36 -13.77 6.89
N ILE A 213 13.99 -12.65 7.26
CA ILE A 213 15.39 -12.64 7.72
C ILE A 213 15.51 -13.31 9.10
N ALA A 214 14.59 -13.03 10.03
CA ALA A 214 14.60 -13.64 11.37
C ALA A 214 14.34 -15.14 11.33
N ALA A 215 13.56 -15.63 10.38
CA ALA A 215 13.33 -17.05 10.13
C ALA A 215 14.53 -17.75 9.49
N GLY A 216 15.58 -17.03 9.07
CA GLY A 216 16.71 -17.58 8.32
C GLY A 216 16.34 -18.04 6.91
N GLU A 217 15.27 -17.50 6.35
CA GLU A 217 14.84 -17.78 4.99
C GLU A 217 15.64 -16.96 3.98
N PRO A 218 15.73 -17.42 2.71
CA PRO A 218 16.34 -16.62 1.65
C PRO A 218 15.73 -15.23 1.55
N TYR A 219 16.54 -14.19 1.53
CA TYR A 219 16.11 -12.79 1.42
C TYR A 219 15.11 -12.55 0.28
N MET A 220 15.24 -13.30 -0.81
CA MET A 220 14.36 -13.22 -1.99
C MET A 220 12.91 -13.61 -1.68
N ASN A 221 12.68 -14.38 -0.61
CA ASN A 221 11.34 -14.78 -0.20
C ASN A 221 10.47 -13.58 0.17
N ALA A 222 11.06 -12.46 0.61
CA ALA A 222 10.31 -11.24 0.90
C ALA A 222 9.53 -10.69 -0.31
N PHE A 223 9.93 -11.04 -1.53
CA PHE A 223 9.26 -10.61 -2.77
C PHE A 223 8.22 -11.62 -3.28
N ALA A 224 8.18 -12.82 -2.71
CA ALA A 224 7.35 -13.92 -3.22
C ALA A 224 6.48 -14.57 -2.15
N THR A 225 6.73 -14.31 -0.87
CA THR A 225 5.92 -14.87 0.22
C THR A 225 4.46 -14.43 0.12
N ARG A 226 3.55 -15.32 0.55
CA ARG A 226 2.14 -14.98 0.74
C ARG A 226 1.83 -14.55 2.18
N ALA A 227 2.78 -14.79 3.10
CA ALA A 227 2.66 -14.27 4.46
C ALA A 227 2.94 -12.78 4.49
N THR A 228 2.10 -12.03 5.19
CA THR A 228 2.30 -10.63 5.52
C THR A 228 2.27 -10.40 7.02
N ALA A 229 2.90 -9.34 7.48
CA ALA A 229 2.83 -8.94 8.88
C ALA A 229 1.65 -7.99 9.08
N MET A 230 0.79 -8.29 10.05
CA MET A 230 -0.35 -7.44 10.42
C MET A 230 -0.38 -7.20 11.92
N ASN A 231 -0.69 -5.97 12.32
CA ASN A 231 -1.14 -5.61 13.65
C ASN A 231 -2.66 -5.39 13.66
N GLY A 232 -3.24 -5.12 14.82
CA GLY A 232 -4.69 -4.94 14.95
C GLY A 232 -5.24 -3.78 14.12
N ALA A 233 -4.53 -2.65 14.05
CA ALA A 233 -4.94 -1.49 13.26
C ALA A 233 -4.94 -1.79 11.75
N LEU A 234 -3.90 -2.47 11.27
CA LEU A 234 -3.78 -2.86 9.86
C LEU A 234 -4.82 -3.91 9.46
N ALA A 235 -5.00 -4.95 10.28
CA ALA A 235 -6.01 -5.98 10.04
C ALA A 235 -7.43 -5.40 10.01
N HIS A 236 -7.71 -4.44 10.90
CA HIS A 236 -8.98 -3.72 10.87
C HIS A 236 -9.15 -2.94 9.58
N PHE A 237 -8.12 -2.21 9.14
CA PHE A 237 -8.14 -1.46 7.88
C PHE A 237 -8.41 -2.37 6.68
N TYR A 238 -7.68 -3.48 6.57
CA TYR A 238 -7.90 -4.47 5.51
C TYR A 238 -9.31 -5.07 5.53
N ARG A 239 -9.87 -5.32 6.71
CA ARG A 239 -11.14 -6.05 6.85
C ARG A 239 -12.38 -5.16 6.74
N TYR A 240 -12.33 -3.96 7.27
CA TYR A 240 -13.53 -3.15 7.52
C TYR A 240 -13.60 -1.84 6.75
N LEU A 241 -12.50 -1.38 6.19
CA LEU A 241 -12.45 -0.12 5.45
C LEU A 241 -12.28 -0.32 3.94
N SER A 242 -12.14 -1.55 3.49
CA SER A 242 -12.13 -1.88 2.08
C SER A 242 -13.54 -2.06 1.53
N ASP A 243 -13.70 -1.77 0.26
CA ASP A 243 -14.95 -2.01 -0.47
C ASP A 243 -15.30 -3.51 -0.51
N ASP A 244 -16.60 -3.85 -0.51
CA ASP A 244 -17.14 -5.21 -0.53
C ASP A 244 -16.70 -6.06 -1.72
N ASN A 245 -16.21 -5.44 -2.76
CA ASN A 245 -15.72 -6.14 -3.95
C ASN A 245 -14.30 -6.67 -3.81
N ASP A 246 -13.62 -6.34 -2.71
CA ASP A 246 -12.24 -6.73 -2.49
C ASP A 246 -12.16 -7.99 -1.59
N ALA A 247 -12.21 -9.15 -2.24
CA ALA A 247 -12.12 -10.44 -1.54
C ALA A 247 -10.83 -10.59 -0.73
N GLU A 248 -9.74 -9.94 -1.16
CA GLU A 248 -8.45 -9.99 -0.48
C GLU A 248 -8.49 -9.39 0.91
N LEU A 249 -9.15 -8.26 1.05
CA LEU A 249 -9.23 -7.54 2.32
C LEU A 249 -10.23 -8.18 3.30
N LYS A 250 -11.24 -8.91 2.80
CA LYS A 250 -12.20 -9.65 3.63
C LYS A 250 -11.59 -10.79 4.42
N ASN A 251 -10.49 -11.36 3.94
CA ASN A 251 -9.81 -12.50 4.57
C ASN A 251 -8.80 -12.06 5.65
N ALA A 252 -8.63 -10.78 5.90
CA ALA A 252 -7.80 -10.32 7.03
C ALA A 252 -8.36 -10.88 8.35
N PRO A 253 -7.50 -11.31 9.28
CA PRO A 253 -7.94 -11.90 10.54
C PRO A 253 -8.66 -10.87 11.42
N GLU A 254 -9.55 -11.34 12.26
CA GLU A 254 -10.19 -10.51 13.27
C GLU A 254 -9.25 -10.38 14.48
N LEU A 255 -8.43 -9.34 14.48
CA LEU A 255 -7.51 -9.01 15.58
C LEU A 255 -8.10 -7.92 16.47
N ALA A 256 -7.75 -7.94 17.75
CA ALA A 256 -7.98 -6.78 18.61
C ALA A 256 -7.21 -5.57 18.05
N TYR A 257 -7.76 -4.37 18.16
CA TYR A 257 -7.14 -3.17 17.59
C TYR A 257 -5.72 -2.90 18.10
N ASP A 258 -5.46 -3.25 19.37
CA ASP A 258 -4.18 -3.14 20.06
C ASP A 258 -3.33 -4.42 19.96
N ALA A 259 -3.70 -5.38 19.10
CA ALA A 259 -2.90 -6.59 18.90
C ALA A 259 -1.54 -6.25 18.28
N ASP A 260 -0.52 -6.91 18.79
CA ASP A 260 0.84 -6.86 18.26
C ASP A 260 0.92 -7.45 16.84
N TRP A 261 2.04 -7.20 16.19
CA TRP A 261 2.35 -7.75 14.87
C TRP A 261 2.39 -9.28 14.87
N GLN A 262 1.78 -9.88 13.88
CA GLN A 262 1.81 -11.32 13.65
C GLN A 262 1.77 -11.62 12.14
N LEU A 263 2.28 -12.79 11.77
CA LEU A 263 2.21 -13.26 10.38
C LEU A 263 0.81 -13.77 10.04
N VAL A 264 0.32 -13.35 8.88
CA VAL A 264 -0.97 -13.71 8.33
C VAL A 264 -0.76 -14.22 6.91
N GLU A 265 -1.32 -15.39 6.59
CA GLU A 265 -1.31 -15.92 5.23
C GLU A 265 -2.33 -15.18 4.36
N ARG A 266 -1.89 -14.73 3.18
CA ARG A 266 -2.70 -14.03 2.19
C ARG A 266 -3.05 -14.94 1.02
N GLU A 267 -3.90 -14.46 0.13
CA GLU A 267 -4.34 -15.18 -1.07
C GLU A 267 -3.18 -15.50 -2.03
N SER A 268 -3.42 -16.46 -2.93
CA SER A 268 -2.39 -17.01 -3.83
C SER A 268 -1.74 -15.99 -4.79
N TYR A 269 -2.42 -14.89 -5.06
CA TYR A 269 -1.93 -13.81 -5.92
C TYR A 269 -1.05 -12.78 -5.19
N HIS A 270 -0.92 -12.91 -3.86
CA HIS A 270 -0.04 -12.04 -3.08
C HIS A 270 1.44 -12.32 -3.38
N SER A 271 2.24 -11.29 -3.52
CA SER A 271 3.65 -11.33 -3.91
C SER A 271 4.52 -10.54 -2.92
N GLY A 272 4.48 -10.92 -1.66
CA GLY A 272 5.25 -10.29 -0.59
C GLY A 272 5.12 -8.78 -0.58
N ILE A 273 6.24 -8.09 -0.45
CA ILE A 273 6.28 -6.61 -0.38
C ILE A 273 5.70 -5.92 -1.62
N LEU A 274 5.71 -6.60 -2.77
CA LEU A 274 5.31 -6.02 -4.06
C LEU A 274 3.79 -5.81 -4.20
N THR A 275 3.01 -6.39 -3.30
CA THR A 275 1.55 -6.33 -3.28
C THR A 275 0.97 -5.95 -1.92
N THR A 276 1.80 -5.44 -0.99
CA THR A 276 1.29 -4.78 0.21
C THR A 276 0.58 -3.48 -0.16
N LEU A 277 -0.47 -3.12 0.57
CA LEU A 277 -1.19 -1.87 0.32
C LEU A 277 -0.28 -0.64 0.45
N GLY A 278 0.64 -0.66 1.40
CA GLY A 278 1.63 0.41 1.55
C GLY A 278 2.49 0.62 0.29
N PHE A 279 2.93 -0.47 -0.36
CA PHE A 279 3.67 -0.42 -1.61
C PHE A 279 2.78 0.04 -2.78
N LEU A 280 1.59 -0.56 -2.92
CA LEU A 280 0.67 -0.25 -4.02
C LEU A 280 0.22 1.21 -3.98
N ARG A 281 -0.11 1.75 -2.79
CA ARG A 281 -0.50 3.15 -2.60
C ARG A 281 0.64 4.11 -2.86
N ARG A 282 1.84 3.80 -2.34
CA ARG A 282 3.01 4.64 -2.57
C ARG A 282 3.38 4.72 -4.04
N PHE A 283 3.18 3.63 -4.79
CA PHE A 283 3.46 3.52 -6.22
C PHE A 283 2.17 3.23 -6.97
N ALA A 284 1.30 4.24 -7.03
CA ALA A 284 -0.09 4.13 -7.49
C ALA A 284 -0.27 3.70 -8.96
N SER A 285 0.76 3.74 -9.78
CA SER A 285 0.70 3.23 -11.16
C SER A 285 1.61 2.02 -11.36
N HIS A 286 1.27 1.13 -12.28
CA HIS A 286 2.08 -0.04 -12.62
C HIS A 286 3.53 0.35 -13.00
N ARG A 287 3.70 1.43 -13.76
CA ARG A 287 5.01 1.96 -14.12
C ARG A 287 5.81 2.44 -12.91
N ALA A 288 5.15 3.05 -11.93
CA ALA A 288 5.81 3.48 -10.69
C ALA A 288 6.25 2.27 -9.86
N ARG A 289 5.44 1.20 -9.80
CA ARG A 289 5.77 -0.07 -9.14
C ARG A 289 7.00 -0.71 -9.78
N VAL A 290 7.02 -0.83 -11.11
CA VAL A 290 8.18 -1.33 -11.87
C VAL A 290 9.40 -0.46 -11.62
N ASN A 291 9.28 0.86 -11.78
CA ASN A 291 10.40 1.78 -11.57
C ASN A 291 10.99 1.65 -10.15
N ARG A 292 10.13 1.45 -9.13
CA ARG A 292 10.63 1.26 -7.77
C ARG A 292 11.36 -0.06 -7.59
N LEU A 293 10.84 -1.15 -8.13
CA LEU A 293 11.52 -2.45 -8.14
C LEU A 293 12.92 -2.33 -8.76
N TYR A 294 13.02 -1.74 -9.94
CA TYR A 294 14.29 -1.59 -10.65
C TYR A 294 15.27 -0.69 -9.90
N THR A 295 14.81 0.46 -9.44
CA THR A 295 15.68 1.42 -8.75
C THR A 295 16.18 0.92 -7.40
N ALA A 296 15.26 0.37 -6.57
CA ALA A 296 15.57 0.07 -5.19
C ALA A 296 16.13 -1.34 -4.97
N PHE A 297 15.71 -2.31 -5.80
CA PHE A 297 15.98 -3.72 -5.54
C PHE A 297 16.77 -4.41 -6.66
N LEU A 298 16.79 -3.82 -7.86
CA LEU A 298 17.65 -4.30 -8.95
C LEU A 298 18.86 -3.39 -9.18
N CYS A 299 18.94 -2.23 -8.53
CA CYS A 299 20.00 -1.24 -8.69
C CYS A 299 20.21 -0.81 -10.15
N ASP A 300 19.14 -0.82 -10.94
CA ASP A 300 19.12 -0.50 -12.36
C ASP A 300 18.08 0.61 -12.63
N PRO A 301 18.36 1.86 -12.25
CA PRO A 301 17.45 2.99 -12.43
C PRO A 301 17.29 3.34 -13.91
N PHE A 302 16.08 3.65 -14.33
CA PHE A 302 15.81 4.12 -15.68
C PHE A 302 16.34 5.54 -15.87
N GLU A 303 17.25 5.71 -16.84
CA GLU A 303 17.85 6.99 -17.16
C GLU A 303 17.26 7.58 -18.44
N ALA A 304 17.00 8.89 -18.43
CA ALA A 304 16.55 9.57 -19.63
C ALA A 304 17.65 9.58 -20.71
N PRO A 305 17.29 9.43 -21.99
CA PRO A 305 18.27 9.43 -23.07
C PRO A 305 19.06 10.74 -23.11
N SER A 306 20.38 10.64 -23.28
CA SER A 306 21.31 11.79 -23.25
C SER A 306 21.05 12.87 -24.33
N GLY A 307 20.32 12.51 -25.39
CA GLY A 307 19.91 13.42 -26.46
C GLY A 307 18.62 14.20 -26.22
N GLY A 308 17.95 13.97 -25.09
CA GLY A 308 16.60 14.47 -24.82
C GLY A 308 15.52 13.76 -25.65
N LEU A 309 14.27 14.24 -25.53
CA LEU A 309 13.15 13.70 -26.27
C LEU A 309 13.11 14.29 -27.70
N PRO A 310 12.79 13.50 -28.72
CA PRO A 310 12.59 13.99 -30.08
C PRO A 310 11.40 14.96 -30.14
N PRO A 311 11.32 15.82 -31.18
CA PRO A 311 10.21 16.75 -31.35
C PRO A 311 8.86 16.01 -31.35
N ALA A 312 7.85 16.58 -30.69
CA ALA A 312 6.50 16.01 -30.65
C ALA A 312 5.82 15.92 -32.05
N THR A 313 6.40 16.55 -33.06
CA THR A 313 5.95 16.54 -34.46
C THR A 313 6.44 15.34 -35.27
N ASP A 314 7.39 14.56 -34.75
CA ASP A 314 7.88 13.39 -35.42
C ASP A 314 6.87 12.25 -35.36
N ASP A 315 6.62 11.55 -36.44
CA ASP A 315 5.63 10.47 -36.53
C ASP A 315 5.86 9.40 -35.45
N CYS A 316 7.10 9.06 -35.17
CA CYS A 316 7.43 8.09 -34.11
C CYS A 316 7.13 8.60 -32.68
N SER A 317 7.06 9.91 -32.48
CA SER A 317 6.66 10.52 -31.19
C SER A 317 5.15 10.40 -30.95
N LEU A 318 4.36 10.09 -31.98
CA LEU A 318 2.92 9.89 -31.91
C LEU A 318 2.52 8.42 -31.71
N ASN A 319 3.48 7.49 -31.64
CA ASN A 319 3.15 6.09 -31.40
C ASN A 319 2.45 5.91 -30.05
N PRO A 320 1.23 5.30 -29.99
CA PRO A 320 0.53 5.05 -28.73
C PRO A 320 1.26 4.02 -27.85
N ASP A 321 1.99 3.09 -28.44
CA ASP A 321 2.87 2.16 -27.73
C ASP A 321 4.15 2.88 -27.27
N LEU A 322 4.32 3.03 -25.96
CA LEU A 322 5.50 3.67 -25.38
C LEU A 322 6.78 2.87 -25.58
N SER A 323 6.68 1.54 -25.71
CA SER A 323 7.83 0.69 -25.96
C SER A 323 8.39 0.86 -27.39
N ALA A 324 7.60 1.42 -28.30
CA ALA A 324 7.99 1.74 -29.67
C ALA A 324 8.08 3.25 -29.95
N ARG A 325 7.69 4.10 -28.96
CA ARG A 325 7.72 5.56 -29.12
C ARG A 325 9.14 6.11 -29.01
N CYS A 326 9.54 6.95 -29.97
CA CYS A 326 10.86 7.59 -29.96
C CYS A 326 11.14 8.33 -28.63
N GLY A 327 12.32 8.11 -28.09
CA GLY A 327 12.76 8.71 -26.82
C GLY A 327 12.12 8.09 -25.58
N CYS A 328 11.00 7.40 -25.70
CA CYS A 328 10.38 6.66 -24.60
C CYS A 328 10.85 5.20 -24.56
N ALA A 329 11.12 4.62 -25.72
CA ALA A 329 11.49 3.21 -25.88
C ALA A 329 12.65 2.79 -24.98
N SER A 330 13.68 3.64 -24.80
CA SER A 330 14.87 3.33 -23.97
C SER A 330 14.55 2.83 -22.56
N CYS A 331 13.42 3.26 -21.98
CA CYS A 331 12.95 2.80 -20.69
C CYS A 331 11.74 1.87 -20.84
N HIS A 332 10.82 2.22 -21.73
CA HIS A 332 9.53 1.54 -21.83
C HIS A 332 9.60 0.17 -22.54
N GLU A 333 10.65 -0.16 -23.28
CA GLU A 333 10.91 -1.53 -23.74
C GLU A 333 11.02 -2.53 -22.56
N THR A 334 11.48 -2.05 -21.40
CA THR A 334 11.58 -2.86 -20.16
C THR A 334 10.38 -2.64 -19.25
N ILE A 335 9.94 -1.39 -19.09
CA ILE A 335 8.86 -1.05 -18.16
C ILE A 335 7.54 -1.69 -18.59
N GLU A 336 7.13 -1.52 -19.85
CA GLU A 336 5.82 -1.96 -20.31
C GLU A 336 5.59 -3.48 -20.17
N PRO A 337 6.51 -4.38 -20.58
CA PRO A 337 6.36 -5.81 -20.30
C PRO A 337 6.27 -6.13 -18.81
N ALA A 338 7.08 -5.46 -17.98
CA ALA A 338 7.08 -5.69 -16.54
C ALA A 338 5.78 -5.23 -15.86
N THR A 339 5.11 -4.17 -16.38
CA THR A 339 3.82 -3.72 -15.82
C THR A 339 2.74 -4.79 -15.89
N THR A 340 2.82 -5.71 -16.85
CA THR A 340 1.83 -6.79 -17.02
C THR A 340 1.71 -7.65 -15.76
N HIS A 341 2.78 -7.83 -15.00
CA HIS A 341 2.78 -8.57 -13.76
C HIS A 341 1.88 -7.96 -12.66
N TRP A 342 1.61 -6.65 -12.73
CA TRP A 342 0.66 -5.96 -11.86
C TRP A 342 -0.69 -5.69 -12.52
N GLY A 343 -0.93 -6.18 -13.74
CA GLY A 343 -2.10 -5.80 -14.52
C GLY A 343 -3.46 -6.17 -13.92
N ARG A 344 -3.48 -7.05 -12.91
CA ARG A 344 -4.67 -7.33 -12.11
C ARG A 344 -4.78 -6.47 -10.84
N TRP A 345 -3.81 -5.64 -10.56
CA TRP A 345 -3.85 -4.72 -9.43
C TRP A 345 -4.24 -3.33 -9.92
N GLU A 346 -5.31 -2.78 -9.43
CA GLU A 346 -5.80 -1.47 -9.87
C GLU A 346 -4.74 -0.38 -9.72
N GLU A 347 -4.79 0.61 -10.61
CA GLU A 347 -4.05 1.86 -10.50
C GLU A 347 -4.94 2.94 -9.89
N GLY A 348 -4.38 3.83 -9.09
CA GLY A 348 -5.12 4.94 -8.49
C GLY A 348 -5.32 4.77 -6.99
N ASP A 349 -6.54 4.97 -6.51
CA ASP A 349 -6.80 5.10 -5.08
C ASP A 349 -7.34 3.81 -4.42
N ASP A 350 -7.93 2.89 -5.18
CA ASP A 350 -8.63 1.73 -4.62
C ASP A 350 -7.72 0.50 -4.42
N PHE A 351 -6.67 0.32 -5.22
CA PHE A 351 -5.62 -0.71 -5.08
C PHE A 351 -6.12 -2.16 -5.01
N VAL A 352 -7.29 -2.40 -5.56
CA VAL A 352 -7.99 -3.69 -5.54
C VAL A 352 -7.33 -4.69 -6.47
N TYR A 353 -7.37 -5.99 -6.09
CA TYR A 353 -7.07 -7.07 -7.01
C TYR A 353 -8.29 -7.41 -7.86
N LEU A 354 -8.18 -7.22 -9.16
CA LEU A 354 -9.25 -7.38 -10.14
C LEU A 354 -9.38 -8.85 -10.57
N GLU A 355 -9.92 -9.69 -9.72
CA GLU A 355 -10.03 -11.14 -9.97
C GLU A 355 -10.83 -11.46 -11.25
N SER A 356 -11.89 -10.72 -11.50
CA SER A 356 -12.85 -10.98 -12.57
C SER A 356 -12.68 -10.08 -13.80
N ILE A 357 -11.62 -9.27 -13.90
CA ILE A 357 -11.46 -8.40 -15.05
C ILE A 357 -11.12 -9.21 -16.30
N ASP A 358 -11.90 -9.03 -17.37
CA ASP A 358 -11.63 -9.69 -18.64
C ASP A 358 -10.41 -9.07 -19.33
N THR A 359 -9.58 -9.91 -19.94
CA THR A 359 -8.42 -9.44 -20.75
C THR A 359 -8.84 -8.69 -22.00
N PHE A 360 -10.09 -8.86 -22.43
CA PHE A 360 -10.69 -8.19 -23.57
C PHE A 360 -12.17 -7.83 -23.30
N ASN A 361 -12.55 -6.60 -23.66
CA ASN A 361 -13.93 -6.13 -23.51
C ASN A 361 -14.46 -5.57 -24.83
N ASN A 362 -15.47 -6.25 -25.39
CA ASN A 362 -16.06 -5.88 -26.68
C ASN A 362 -16.76 -4.51 -26.66
N ASN A 363 -17.37 -4.13 -25.54
CA ASN A 363 -18.01 -2.81 -25.43
C ASN A 363 -16.99 -1.69 -25.45
N CYS A 364 -15.84 -1.92 -24.81
CA CYS A 364 -14.74 -0.95 -24.79
C CYS A 364 -13.99 -0.90 -26.13
N ALA A 365 -13.95 -2.01 -26.88
CA ALA A 365 -13.39 -2.04 -28.23
C ALA A 365 -14.21 -1.20 -29.25
N ASN A 366 -15.52 -1.14 -29.04
CA ASN A 366 -16.47 -0.54 -29.99
C ASN A 366 -16.98 0.85 -29.57
N CYS A 367 -16.52 1.41 -28.46
CA CYS A 367 -16.95 2.75 -28.07
C CYS A 367 -16.30 3.84 -28.94
N GLU A 368 -17.09 4.83 -29.30
CA GLU A 368 -16.63 5.99 -30.07
C GLU A 368 -15.78 6.93 -29.20
N LYS A 369 -14.80 7.60 -29.80
CA LYS A 369 -13.95 8.58 -29.11
C LYS A 369 -14.83 9.69 -28.49
N GLY A 370 -14.61 9.95 -27.21
CA GLY A 370 -15.42 10.90 -26.41
C GLY A 370 -16.70 10.30 -25.81
N GLN A 371 -17.06 9.05 -26.13
CA GLN A 371 -18.27 8.37 -25.64
C GLN A 371 -17.97 7.12 -24.81
N CYS A 372 -16.68 6.75 -24.64
CA CYS A 372 -16.32 5.60 -23.82
C CYS A 372 -16.64 5.88 -22.35
N SER A 373 -17.18 4.86 -21.67
CA SER A 373 -17.41 4.91 -20.22
C SER A 373 -16.11 5.12 -19.45
N ASN A 374 -16.19 5.60 -18.20
CA ASN A 374 -15.02 5.74 -17.35
C ASN A 374 -14.34 4.38 -17.12
N TYR A 375 -15.12 3.32 -16.91
CA TYR A 375 -14.59 1.95 -16.80
C TYR A 375 -13.73 1.57 -18.02
N CYS A 376 -14.23 1.78 -19.24
CA CYS A 376 -13.42 1.50 -20.44
C CYS A 376 -12.17 2.37 -20.52
N LYS A 377 -12.27 3.64 -20.15
CA LYS A 377 -11.13 4.57 -20.16
C LYS A 377 -10.09 4.23 -19.11
N THR A 378 -10.51 3.66 -17.98
CA THR A 378 -9.60 3.26 -16.90
C THR A 378 -8.84 2.01 -17.28
N PHE A 379 -9.53 0.95 -17.67
CA PHE A 379 -8.93 -0.37 -17.77
C PHE A 379 -8.54 -0.80 -19.20
N TYR A 380 -9.19 -0.31 -20.23
CA TYR A 380 -9.04 -0.84 -21.59
C TYR A 380 -8.46 0.15 -22.58
N ILE A 381 -7.84 -0.37 -23.61
CA ILE A 381 -7.43 0.41 -24.79
C ILE A 381 -8.68 0.74 -25.58
N THR A 382 -8.93 2.03 -25.74
CA THR A 382 -10.06 2.59 -26.46
C THR A 382 -9.56 3.61 -27.50
N ARG A 383 -10.46 4.10 -28.34
CA ARG A 383 -10.13 5.18 -29.29
C ARG A 383 -9.68 6.49 -28.63
N GLU A 384 -9.84 6.61 -27.30
CA GLU A 384 -9.30 7.77 -26.56
C GLU A 384 -7.77 7.85 -26.62
N LEU A 385 -7.07 6.70 -26.74
CA LEU A 385 -5.61 6.63 -26.89
C LEU A 385 -5.13 6.85 -28.34
N GLU A 386 -6.04 7.01 -29.29
CA GLU A 386 -5.71 7.19 -30.71
C GLU A 386 -5.04 8.54 -30.93
N THR A 387 -3.79 8.51 -31.36
CA THR A 387 -2.99 9.70 -31.68
C THR A 387 -3.05 10.04 -33.16
N THR A 388 -3.15 9.02 -34.02
CA THR A 388 -3.40 9.12 -35.45
C THR A 388 -4.50 8.12 -35.85
N PRO A 389 -5.33 8.36 -36.88
CA PRO A 389 -6.39 7.45 -37.25
C PRO A 389 -5.88 6.01 -37.46
N GLY A 390 -6.49 5.05 -36.78
CA GLY A 390 -6.13 3.63 -36.87
C GLY A 390 -4.93 3.20 -36.01
N SER A 391 -4.31 4.10 -35.26
CA SER A 391 -3.10 3.77 -34.48
C SER A 391 -3.30 2.77 -33.34
N VAL A 392 -4.55 2.51 -32.94
CA VAL A 392 -4.90 1.55 -31.89
C VAL A 392 -5.79 0.41 -32.36
N ASP A 393 -6.13 0.32 -33.63
CA ASP A 393 -7.16 -0.59 -34.16
C ASP A 393 -6.94 -2.07 -33.78
N THR A 394 -5.69 -2.54 -33.75
CA THR A 394 -5.34 -3.92 -33.38
C THR A 394 -5.41 -4.19 -31.88
N GLU A 395 -5.47 -3.15 -31.08
CA GLU A 395 -5.37 -3.22 -29.62
C GLU A 395 -6.68 -2.88 -28.90
N LEU A 396 -7.68 -2.37 -29.65
CA LEU A 396 -8.95 -1.95 -29.07
C LEU A 396 -9.61 -3.05 -28.24
N GLY A 397 -10.03 -2.71 -27.04
CA GLY A 397 -10.70 -3.61 -26.11
C GLY A 397 -9.79 -4.50 -25.27
N LYS A 398 -8.48 -4.52 -25.51
CA LYS A 398 -7.51 -5.20 -24.61
C LYS A 398 -7.30 -4.39 -23.33
N LEU A 399 -7.02 -5.07 -22.22
CA LEU A 399 -6.50 -4.40 -21.02
C LEU A 399 -5.29 -3.54 -21.39
N LYS A 400 -5.14 -2.36 -20.81
CA LYS A 400 -4.05 -1.42 -21.10
C LYS A 400 -2.66 -2.05 -20.92
N THR A 401 -2.50 -2.85 -19.88
CA THR A 401 -1.23 -3.56 -19.58
C THR A 401 -0.91 -4.65 -20.59
N LEU A 402 -1.90 -5.12 -21.38
CA LEU A 402 -1.74 -6.13 -22.42
C LEU A 402 -1.61 -5.55 -23.82
N GLY A 403 -1.73 -4.25 -23.98
CA GLY A 403 -1.57 -3.60 -25.28
C GLY A 403 -0.19 -3.77 -25.83
N TRP A 404 -0.11 -4.19 -27.10
CA TRP A 404 1.15 -4.43 -27.85
C TRP A 404 2.08 -5.48 -27.21
N ARG A 405 1.53 -6.35 -26.34
CA ARG A 405 2.30 -7.41 -25.66
C ARG A 405 2.25 -8.70 -26.46
N THR A 406 3.34 -9.45 -26.41
CA THR A 406 3.43 -10.81 -26.96
C THR A 406 2.59 -11.79 -26.11
N GLU A 407 2.30 -12.98 -26.64
CA GLU A 407 1.56 -14.03 -25.89
C GLU A 407 2.30 -14.43 -24.61
N GLU A 408 3.63 -14.45 -24.63
CA GLU A 408 4.45 -14.76 -23.45
C GLU A 408 4.33 -13.65 -22.38
N GLU A 409 4.36 -12.38 -22.80
CA GLU A 409 4.16 -11.25 -21.89
C GLU A 409 2.73 -11.19 -21.33
N VAL A 410 1.72 -11.56 -22.11
CA VAL A 410 0.33 -11.67 -21.63
C VAL A 410 0.20 -12.71 -20.53
N ALA A 411 0.93 -13.83 -20.59
CA ALA A 411 0.92 -14.84 -19.53
C ALA A 411 1.43 -14.31 -18.17
N ALA A 412 2.21 -13.22 -18.17
CA ALA A 412 2.69 -12.58 -16.96
C ALA A 412 1.57 -11.97 -16.07
N LEU A 413 0.40 -11.67 -16.67
CA LEU A 413 -0.77 -11.18 -15.95
C LEU A 413 -1.18 -12.13 -14.81
N GLU A 414 -1.30 -13.42 -15.14
CA GLU A 414 -1.71 -14.45 -14.17
C GLU A 414 -0.56 -14.91 -13.25
N ALA A 415 0.67 -14.72 -13.71
CA ALA A 415 1.85 -15.12 -12.94
C ALA A 415 2.19 -14.15 -11.79
N GLY A 416 1.74 -12.90 -11.90
CA GLY A 416 1.91 -11.87 -10.87
C GLY A 416 3.36 -11.38 -10.68
N PRO A 417 3.57 -10.43 -9.75
CA PRO A 417 4.89 -9.81 -9.54
C PRO A 417 5.97 -10.77 -9.02
N SER A 418 5.60 -11.80 -8.25
CA SER A 418 6.56 -12.80 -7.76
C SER A 418 7.22 -13.58 -8.88
N ALA A 419 6.51 -13.83 -9.99
CA ALA A 419 7.08 -14.51 -11.16
C ALA A 419 8.14 -13.66 -11.87
N LEU A 420 7.98 -12.32 -11.89
CA LEU A 420 8.99 -11.42 -12.44
C LEU A 420 10.30 -11.56 -11.69
N VAL A 421 10.26 -11.40 -10.36
CA VAL A 421 11.46 -11.45 -9.52
C VAL A 421 12.06 -12.85 -9.38
N SER A 422 11.31 -13.90 -9.70
CA SER A 422 11.80 -15.30 -9.67
C SER A 422 12.61 -15.69 -10.90
N ARG A 423 12.70 -14.85 -11.92
CA ARG A 423 13.54 -15.12 -13.08
C ARG A 423 15.02 -15.11 -12.70
N PRO A 424 15.84 -16.03 -13.22
CA PRO A 424 17.25 -16.17 -12.84
C PRO A 424 18.05 -14.85 -12.94
N GLU A 425 17.82 -14.06 -13.99
CA GLU A 425 18.50 -12.79 -14.19
C GLU A 425 18.13 -11.76 -13.10
N TYR A 426 16.90 -11.72 -12.67
CA TYR A 426 16.47 -10.83 -11.58
C TYR A 426 16.91 -11.33 -10.21
N GLN A 427 16.97 -12.64 -9.98
CA GLN A 427 17.51 -13.20 -8.75
C GLN A 427 18.96 -12.79 -8.52
N GLN A 428 19.79 -12.83 -9.58
CA GLN A 428 21.18 -12.39 -9.51
C GLN A 428 21.29 -10.88 -9.28
N GLN A 429 20.45 -10.08 -9.96
CA GLN A 429 20.43 -8.62 -9.76
C GLN A 429 19.96 -8.26 -8.35
N LEU A 430 18.92 -8.92 -7.83
CA LEU A 430 18.45 -8.74 -6.46
C LEU A 430 19.55 -9.04 -5.44
N ALA A 431 20.28 -10.15 -5.64
CA ALA A 431 21.41 -10.51 -4.77
C ALA A 431 22.50 -9.44 -4.77
N SER A 432 22.93 -9.03 -5.96
CA SER A 432 23.96 -7.99 -6.14
C SER A 432 23.51 -6.64 -5.55
N CYS A 433 22.24 -6.26 -5.79
CA CYS A 433 21.68 -5.01 -5.30
C CYS A 433 21.52 -5.02 -3.77
N ALA A 434 21.11 -6.13 -3.17
CA ALA A 434 21.02 -6.27 -1.71
C ALA A 434 22.38 -6.05 -1.05
N VAL A 435 23.42 -6.71 -1.56
CA VAL A 435 24.81 -6.53 -1.08
C VAL A 435 25.27 -5.09 -1.27
N ARG A 436 25.05 -4.50 -2.45
CA ARG A 436 25.41 -3.12 -2.76
C ARG A 436 24.75 -2.12 -1.82
N ASN A 437 23.43 -2.17 -1.71
CA ASN A 437 22.65 -1.21 -0.92
C ASN A 437 23.04 -1.25 0.56
N PHE A 438 23.19 -2.45 1.12
CA PHE A 438 23.62 -2.59 2.50
C PHE A 438 25.05 -2.08 2.70
N SER A 439 25.98 -2.44 1.81
CA SER A 439 27.37 -2.00 1.89
C SER A 439 27.52 -0.48 1.76
N GLU A 440 26.86 0.14 0.78
CA GLU A 440 26.88 1.60 0.60
C GLU A 440 26.31 2.33 1.83
N ARG A 441 25.28 1.74 2.48
CA ARG A 441 24.73 2.27 3.73
C ARG A 441 25.77 2.22 4.87
N VAL A 442 26.37 1.07 5.14
CA VAL A 442 27.29 0.92 6.28
C VAL A 442 28.64 1.59 6.03
N PHE A 443 29.05 1.74 4.77
CA PHE A 443 30.24 2.52 4.40
C PHE A 443 29.99 4.03 4.41
N GLY A 444 28.72 4.45 4.40
CA GLY A 444 28.33 5.86 4.32
C GLY A 444 28.71 6.53 2.99
N ARG A 445 29.02 5.75 1.95
CA ARG A 445 29.39 6.19 0.62
C ARG A 445 29.01 5.18 -0.44
N GLU A 446 28.91 5.62 -1.68
CA GLU A 446 28.82 4.73 -2.83
C GLU A 446 30.08 3.88 -3.00
N LEU A 447 29.88 2.66 -3.53
CA LEU A 447 31.00 1.83 -3.97
C LEU A 447 31.70 2.46 -5.17
N THR A 448 33.02 2.43 -5.17
CA THR A 448 33.83 2.86 -6.32
C THR A 448 33.62 1.95 -7.52
N ALA A 449 34.03 2.38 -8.72
CA ALA A 449 33.94 1.55 -9.91
C ALA A 449 34.75 0.25 -9.79
N GLU A 450 35.90 0.27 -9.11
CA GLU A 450 36.71 -0.91 -8.84
C GLU A 450 36.00 -1.87 -7.89
N GLU A 451 35.42 -1.32 -6.81
CA GLU A 451 34.65 -2.14 -5.84
C GLU A 451 33.43 -2.80 -6.49
N ARG A 452 32.76 -2.10 -7.38
CA ARG A 452 31.59 -2.65 -8.14
C ARG A 452 32.00 -3.79 -9.08
N THR A 453 33.19 -3.75 -9.66
CA THR A 453 33.64 -4.74 -10.66
C THR A 453 34.39 -5.93 -10.06
N SER A 454 34.82 -5.87 -8.82
CA SER A 454 35.56 -6.95 -8.15
C SER A 454 34.93 -7.35 -6.83
N TRP A 455 35.01 -6.50 -5.83
CA TRP A 455 34.59 -6.79 -4.46
C TRP A 455 33.07 -7.11 -4.37
N LEU A 456 32.21 -6.33 -5.03
CA LEU A 456 30.77 -6.58 -5.07
C LEU A 456 30.45 -7.95 -5.72
N VAL A 457 31.18 -8.31 -6.76
CA VAL A 457 31.01 -9.62 -7.44
C VAL A 457 31.33 -10.76 -6.47
N ASP A 458 32.47 -10.66 -5.75
CA ASP A 458 32.88 -11.68 -4.79
C ASP A 458 31.88 -11.78 -3.62
N LYS A 459 31.39 -10.64 -3.09
CA LYS A 459 30.41 -10.62 -2.00
C LYS A 459 29.04 -11.12 -2.44
N THR A 460 28.62 -10.82 -3.67
CA THR A 460 27.39 -11.37 -4.26
C THR A 460 27.48 -12.89 -4.36
N ALA A 461 28.60 -13.41 -4.87
CA ALA A 461 28.82 -14.87 -4.96
C ALA A 461 28.83 -15.55 -3.58
N SER A 462 29.39 -14.88 -2.55
CA SER A 462 29.31 -15.34 -1.16
C SER A 462 27.86 -15.37 -0.64
N PHE A 463 27.08 -14.33 -0.91
CA PHE A 463 25.67 -14.25 -0.53
C PHE A 463 24.83 -15.34 -1.20
N GLU A 464 25.02 -15.57 -2.50
CA GLU A 464 24.37 -16.66 -3.24
C GLU A 464 24.76 -18.04 -2.69
N ALA A 465 26.06 -18.25 -2.43
CA ALA A 465 26.57 -19.52 -1.88
C ALA A 465 26.02 -19.83 -0.47
N ASN A 466 25.70 -18.81 0.30
CA ASN A 466 25.05 -18.92 1.62
C ASN A 466 23.51 -18.98 1.54
N GLY A 467 22.93 -19.23 0.36
CA GLY A 467 21.48 -19.36 0.19
C GLY A 467 20.72 -18.05 0.38
N HIS A 468 21.35 -16.92 0.11
CA HIS A 468 20.80 -15.57 0.30
C HIS A 468 20.44 -15.26 1.77
N ASP A 469 21.22 -15.79 2.71
CA ASP A 469 21.10 -15.47 4.14
C ASP A 469 21.58 -14.03 4.38
N PHE A 470 20.63 -13.15 4.70
CA PHE A 470 20.91 -11.73 4.88
C PHE A 470 21.78 -11.44 6.11
N LEU A 471 21.60 -12.19 7.21
CA LEU A 471 22.42 -12.01 8.42
C LEU A 471 23.86 -12.44 8.17
N ALA A 472 24.07 -13.53 7.42
CA ALA A 472 25.40 -13.94 6.99
C ALA A 472 26.06 -12.88 6.09
N MET A 473 25.31 -12.25 5.18
CA MET A 473 25.79 -11.14 4.35
C MET A 473 26.15 -9.91 5.19
N VAL A 474 25.31 -9.52 6.16
CA VAL A 474 25.63 -8.44 7.10
C VAL A 474 26.95 -8.70 7.80
N LYS A 475 27.12 -9.90 8.34
CA LYS A 475 28.37 -10.31 9.02
C LYS A 475 29.57 -10.21 8.08
N ASP A 476 29.45 -10.75 6.85
CA ASP A 476 30.52 -10.72 5.85
C ASP A 476 30.94 -9.30 5.45
N VAL A 477 30.00 -8.36 5.39
CA VAL A 477 30.28 -6.96 5.06
C VAL A 477 30.93 -6.21 6.23
N VAL A 478 30.39 -6.34 7.46
CA VAL A 478 30.93 -5.57 8.62
C VAL A 478 32.26 -6.13 9.16
N THR A 479 32.64 -7.33 8.77
CA THR A 479 33.96 -7.91 9.08
C THR A 479 35.00 -7.65 7.99
N ASP A 480 34.60 -7.15 6.83
CA ASP A 480 35.50 -6.86 5.73
C ASP A 480 36.48 -5.72 6.08
N ASP A 481 37.70 -5.83 5.61
CA ASP A 481 38.77 -4.83 5.83
C ASP A 481 38.38 -3.43 5.32
N ARG A 482 37.53 -3.33 4.29
CA ARG A 482 37.05 -2.06 3.74
C ARG A 482 36.16 -1.32 4.71
N TYR A 483 35.27 -2.03 5.40
CA TYR A 483 34.45 -1.44 6.45
C TYR A 483 35.30 -0.89 7.61
N ARG A 484 36.40 -1.57 7.93
CA ARG A 484 37.31 -1.18 9.03
C ARG A 484 38.19 0.01 8.70
N ARG A 485 38.40 0.29 7.41
CA ARG A 485 39.29 1.36 6.90
C ARG A 485 38.54 2.59 6.44
N ILE A 486 37.34 2.84 6.93
CA ILE A 486 36.63 4.10 6.64
C ILE A 486 37.38 5.22 7.35
N GLU A 487 38.12 6.00 6.57
CA GLU A 487 38.84 7.21 7.01
C GLU A 487 37.90 8.44 6.98
#